data_30c6f734e0389292578efefab04768fc
#
_entry.id   30c6f734e0389292578efefab04768fc
#
_cell.length_a   1.000
_cell.length_b   1.000
_cell.length_c   1.000
_cell.angle_alpha   90.00
_cell.angle_beta   90.00
_cell.angle_gamma   90.00
#
_symmetry.space_group_name_H-M   'P 1'
#
loop_
_entity.id
_entity.type
_entity.pdbx_description
1 polymer ?
#
loop_
_entity_poly.entity_id
_entity_poly.type
_entity_poly.pdbx_seq_one_letter_code
_entity_poly.pdbx_strand_id
1 'polypeptide(L)'
;MVRWDDGRELGLETRLKPIKSADQPDEASSFGTSGGRCDDHPDEEVGMSESESWFVRELEARGVSRRDFVGFCSAAAAVLALPRSAGSLIAAELEKAEKPVLVWLEFQDCAGNTESFLRASRPTAAEVVLDVLSVDYHETIMAAAGHQAEEALAKTVKDKPGAYIAVVEGSIPTGANGAYCTIGGRSALQIAREVCGSAAATIAMGTCATFGGLPAAAPNPTGALPVSDAVPGVKNLINLSACPANVENLTALIVYYLTFKRWPPLDSWRRPLFAYGKAIHDNCERRAHFDAGQYVEAWGDEAHRTGYCLYKMGCKGPVTFQNCPNVRWNEGTNWPIGCGHPCIGCAEPDFWDKMTPFYAHLEGVPGFGVASSIDKVGFWATVGVGAAFAAHGFLSLGKRWWQSEQHPAAREKAAEAQRRAQDDEKGGQS
;
A
#
# COMPACT_ATOMS: atom_id res chain seq x y z
N MET A 1 -25.53 -24.12 -25.42
CA MET A 1 -26.98 -23.90 -25.58
C MET A 1 -27.66 -24.66 -24.47
N VAL A 2 -27.91 -24.06 -23.33
CA VAL A 2 -28.59 -24.64 -22.17
C VAL A 2 -29.95 -23.93 -22.09
N ARG A 3 -31.01 -24.68 -22.36
CA ARG A 3 -32.40 -24.22 -22.23
C ARG A 3 -32.81 -24.30 -20.77
N TRP A 4 -33.29 -23.20 -20.20
CA TRP A 4 -34.09 -23.19 -18.98
C TRP A 4 -35.55 -23.10 -19.38
N ASP A 5 -36.28 -24.14 -19.04
CA ASP A 5 -37.75 -24.20 -19.19
C ASP A 5 -38.31 -23.89 -17.80
N ASP A 6 -38.88 -22.69 -17.62
CA ASP A 6 -39.97 -22.42 -16.70
C ASP A 6 -40.53 -21.01 -16.95
N GLY A 7 -41.68 -21.02 -17.64
CA GLY A 7 -42.42 -19.80 -17.93
C GLY A 7 -43.07 -19.22 -16.66
N ARG A 8 -42.49 -18.18 -16.10
CA ARG A 8 -43.15 -17.21 -15.23
C ARG A 8 -42.65 -15.81 -15.58
N GLU A 9 -43.52 -15.05 -16.19
CA GLU A 9 -43.36 -13.60 -16.35
C GLU A 9 -43.53 -12.95 -14.96
N LEU A 10 -42.47 -12.41 -14.38
CA LEU A 10 -42.56 -11.50 -13.24
C LEU A 10 -42.63 -10.07 -13.79
N GLY A 11 -43.83 -9.53 -13.90
CA GLY A 11 -44.07 -8.13 -14.12
C GLY A 11 -43.57 -7.28 -12.95
N LEU A 12 -42.44 -6.62 -13.12
CA LEU A 12 -41.96 -5.54 -12.25
C LEU A 12 -42.33 -4.20 -12.86
N GLU A 13 -43.58 -3.73 -12.58
CA GLU A 13 -43.90 -2.31 -12.75
C GLU A 13 -43.22 -1.50 -11.66
N THR A 14 -42.05 -0.95 -11.92
CA THR A 14 -41.44 0.08 -11.11
C THR A 14 -42.07 1.42 -11.41
N ARG A 15 -43.07 1.82 -10.62
CA ARG A 15 -43.56 3.20 -10.58
C ARG A 15 -42.52 4.09 -9.92
N LEU A 16 -41.73 4.78 -10.75
CA LEU A 16 -40.94 5.91 -10.29
C LEU A 16 -41.89 7.08 -9.97
N LYS A 17 -42.00 7.46 -8.72
CA LYS A 17 -42.64 8.71 -8.31
C LYS A 17 -41.67 9.86 -8.58
N PRO A 18 -42.10 10.99 -9.17
CA PRO A 18 -41.27 12.15 -9.35
C PRO A 18 -40.95 12.81 -8.00
N ILE A 19 -39.68 13.11 -7.78
CA ILE A 19 -39.19 13.88 -6.65
C ILE A 19 -39.65 15.32 -6.84
N LYS A 20 -40.49 15.83 -5.93
CA LYS A 20 -40.87 17.25 -5.88
C LYS A 20 -39.66 18.07 -5.43
N SER A 21 -39.34 19.14 -6.17
CA SER A 21 -38.43 20.19 -5.78
C SER A 21 -38.90 20.84 -4.49
N ALA A 22 -38.00 20.91 -3.49
CA ALA A 22 -38.24 21.65 -2.26
C ALA A 22 -38.12 23.14 -2.53
N ASP A 23 -39.14 23.88 -2.11
CA ASP A 23 -39.26 25.33 -2.21
C ASP A 23 -38.15 26.01 -1.37
N GLN A 24 -37.61 27.08 -1.94
CA GLN A 24 -36.82 28.08 -1.19
C GLN A 24 -37.74 28.92 -0.30
N PRO A 25 -37.33 29.27 0.91
CA PRO A 25 -37.95 30.40 1.62
C PRO A 25 -37.13 31.67 1.39
N ASP A 26 -37.76 32.62 0.73
CA ASP A 26 -37.47 34.06 0.90
C ASP A 26 -37.87 34.50 2.30
N GLU A 27 -36.93 35.06 3.06
CA GLU A 27 -37.30 36.12 4.04
C GLU A 27 -36.07 36.95 4.39
N ALA A 28 -36.09 38.20 3.92
CA ALA A 28 -35.29 39.29 4.40
C ALA A 28 -35.85 39.78 5.74
N SER A 29 -35.06 39.82 6.79
CA SER A 29 -35.37 40.65 7.95
C SER A 29 -34.15 41.48 8.34
N SER A 30 -34.34 42.77 8.17
CA SER A 30 -33.55 43.90 8.65
C SER A 30 -33.41 43.87 10.17
N PHE A 31 -32.19 43.98 10.71
CA PHE A 31 -31.97 44.46 12.07
C PHE A 31 -30.87 45.51 12.11
N GLY A 32 -31.18 46.54 12.87
CA GLY A 32 -30.66 47.85 12.92
C GLY A 32 -29.23 48.01 13.45
N THR A 33 -28.75 49.15 13.08
CA THR A 33 -27.54 49.83 13.48
C THR A 33 -27.52 50.20 14.97
N SER A 34 -26.43 49.84 15.67
CA SER A 34 -25.97 50.63 16.82
C SER A 34 -24.46 50.85 16.70
N GLY A 35 -24.09 52.11 16.59
CA GLY A 35 -22.72 52.56 16.45
C GLY A 35 -21.91 52.41 17.72
N GLY A 36 -20.68 52.01 17.56
CA GLY A 36 -19.63 52.11 18.55
C GLY A 36 -18.35 52.49 17.80
N ARG A 37 -17.96 53.73 17.97
CA ARG A 37 -16.73 54.33 17.43
C ARG A 37 -15.58 53.82 18.30
N CYS A 38 -14.61 53.12 17.74
CA CYS A 38 -13.30 52.88 18.34
C CYS A 38 -12.21 53.25 17.35
N ASP A 39 -11.26 53.89 17.85
CA ASP A 39 -10.21 54.77 17.38
C ASP A 39 -9.34 54.22 16.24
N ASP A 40 -8.94 55.16 15.37
CA ASP A 40 -7.98 55.03 14.28
C ASP A 40 -6.59 54.61 14.79
N HIS A 41 -6.17 53.41 14.39
CA HIS A 41 -4.76 53.09 14.22
C HIS A 41 -4.48 52.97 12.71
N PRO A 42 -3.39 53.55 12.21
CA PRO A 42 -3.04 53.43 10.80
C PRO A 42 -2.64 51.99 10.53
N ASP A 43 -3.42 51.31 9.67
CA ASP A 43 -3.08 50.02 9.09
C ASP A 43 -1.78 50.19 8.30
N GLU A 44 -0.68 49.64 8.83
CA GLU A 44 0.46 49.25 8.00
C GLU A 44 -0.07 48.23 6.97
N GLU A 45 -0.31 48.68 5.76
CA GLU A 45 -0.42 47.82 4.60
C GLU A 45 0.88 47.02 4.51
N VAL A 46 0.87 45.82 5.12
CA VAL A 46 1.84 44.77 4.80
C VAL A 46 1.62 44.45 3.33
N GLY A 47 2.48 45.03 2.50
CA GLY A 47 2.48 44.84 1.07
C GLY A 47 2.45 43.34 0.76
N MET A 48 1.29 42.85 0.39
CA MET A 48 1.12 41.51 -0.18
C MET A 48 1.93 41.47 -1.48
N SER A 49 2.97 40.64 -1.52
CA SER A 49 3.80 40.47 -2.69
C SER A 49 2.92 40.04 -3.87
N GLU A 50 3.10 40.69 -5.03
CA GLU A 50 2.40 40.45 -6.29
C GLU A 50 2.57 39.00 -6.86
N SER A 51 3.07 38.06 -6.06
CA SER A 51 3.25 36.64 -6.43
C SER A 51 2.37 35.71 -5.60
N GLU A 52 1.15 36.05 -5.30
CA GLU A 52 0.19 34.99 -5.00
C GLU A 52 0.08 34.17 -6.26
N SER A 53 0.61 32.93 -6.20
CA SER A 53 0.73 32.07 -7.38
C SER A 53 -0.67 31.91 -8.00
N TRP A 54 -0.75 31.97 -9.33
CA TRP A 54 -1.99 31.70 -10.08
C TRP A 54 -2.67 30.44 -9.57
N PHE A 55 -1.89 29.47 -9.10
CA PHE A 55 -2.30 28.17 -8.57
C PHE A 55 -3.16 28.31 -7.29
N VAL A 56 -2.75 29.13 -6.33
CA VAL A 56 -3.53 29.36 -5.09
C VAL A 56 -4.87 30.05 -5.42
N ARG A 57 -4.86 31.04 -6.30
CA ARG A 57 -6.10 31.70 -6.76
C ARG A 57 -7.04 30.75 -7.48
N GLU A 58 -6.48 29.83 -8.29
CA GLU A 58 -7.28 28.81 -8.97
C GLU A 58 -7.88 27.80 -8.00
N LEU A 59 -7.14 27.35 -6.96
CA LEU A 59 -7.66 26.49 -5.90
C LEU A 59 -8.80 27.18 -5.13
N GLU A 60 -8.60 28.45 -4.74
CA GLU A 60 -9.62 29.24 -4.02
C GLU A 60 -10.86 29.48 -4.87
N ALA A 61 -10.70 29.76 -6.15
CA ALA A 61 -11.83 29.90 -7.11
C ALA A 61 -12.67 28.62 -7.23
N ARG A 62 -12.08 27.46 -6.89
CA ARG A 62 -12.76 26.16 -6.87
C ARG A 62 -13.19 25.71 -5.49
N GLY A 63 -13.05 26.57 -4.47
CA GLY A 63 -13.48 26.28 -3.09
C GLY A 63 -12.49 25.51 -2.24
N VAL A 64 -11.26 25.27 -2.72
CA VAL A 64 -10.19 24.66 -1.93
C VAL A 64 -9.48 25.74 -1.15
N SER A 65 -9.63 25.74 0.17
CA SER A 65 -8.96 26.71 1.01
C SER A 65 -7.45 26.44 1.14
N ARG A 66 -6.66 27.51 1.42
CA ARG A 66 -5.21 27.35 1.73
C ARG A 66 -4.96 26.32 2.84
N ARG A 67 -5.88 26.23 3.79
CA ARG A 67 -5.79 25.28 4.90
C ARG A 67 -5.92 23.83 4.41
N ASP A 68 -6.84 23.58 3.50
CA ASP A 68 -7.06 22.25 2.92
C ASP A 68 -5.87 21.84 2.07
N PHE A 69 -5.31 22.76 1.28
CA PHE A 69 -4.10 22.52 0.49
C PHE A 69 -2.88 22.22 1.37
N VAL A 70 -2.63 22.96 2.44
CA VAL A 70 -1.55 22.65 3.39
C VAL A 70 -1.83 21.33 4.12
N GLY A 71 -3.08 21.04 4.43
CA GLY A 71 -3.52 19.75 4.97
C GLY A 71 -3.19 18.59 4.03
N PHE A 72 -3.48 18.74 2.73
CA PHE A 72 -3.11 17.80 1.69
C PHE A 72 -1.58 17.59 1.61
N CYS A 73 -0.79 18.65 1.54
CA CYS A 73 0.67 18.56 1.49
C CYS A 73 1.25 17.83 2.72
N SER A 74 0.64 18.06 3.88
CA SER A 74 1.02 17.37 5.12
C SER A 74 0.64 15.89 5.11
N ALA A 75 -0.52 15.53 4.55
CA ALA A 75 -0.95 14.15 4.36
C ALA A 75 -0.04 13.42 3.36
N ALA A 76 0.30 14.07 2.23
CA ALA A 76 1.25 13.53 1.26
C ALA A 76 2.63 13.29 1.89
N ALA A 77 3.14 14.21 2.72
CA ALA A 77 4.37 14.02 3.48
C ALA A 77 4.30 12.78 4.39
N ALA A 78 3.17 12.56 5.05
CA ALA A 78 2.97 11.39 5.92
C ALA A 78 2.96 10.07 5.13
N VAL A 79 2.26 10.01 3.99
CA VAL A 79 2.26 8.84 3.10
C VAL A 79 3.67 8.52 2.60
N LEU A 80 4.44 9.58 2.26
CA LEU A 80 5.83 9.49 1.82
C LEU A 80 6.82 9.15 2.96
N ALA A 81 6.34 9.01 4.19
CA ALA A 81 7.15 8.83 5.40
C ALA A 81 8.21 9.93 5.59
N LEU A 82 7.90 11.16 5.17
CA LEU A 82 8.74 12.34 5.33
C LEU A 82 8.48 13.05 6.67
N PRO A 83 9.42 13.86 7.19
CA PRO A 83 9.17 14.70 8.35
C PRO A 83 7.98 15.65 8.14
N ARG A 84 7.26 16.00 9.20
CA ARG A 84 6.10 16.92 9.13
C ARG A 84 6.44 18.28 8.48
N SER A 85 7.69 18.75 8.64
CA SER A 85 8.19 19.95 7.99
C SER A 85 8.26 19.88 6.46
N ALA A 86 8.21 18.67 5.88
CA ALA A 86 8.20 18.51 4.43
C ALA A 86 6.91 19.00 3.77
N GLY A 87 5.80 19.09 4.53
CA GLY A 87 4.53 19.58 4.00
C GLY A 87 4.62 21.00 3.42
N SER A 88 5.34 21.91 4.09
CA SER A 88 5.55 23.26 3.58
C SER A 88 6.45 23.31 2.35
N LEU A 89 7.46 22.46 2.27
CA LEU A 89 8.30 22.31 1.07
C LEU A 89 7.47 21.80 -0.11
N ILE A 90 6.66 20.76 0.12
CA ILE A 90 5.75 20.21 -0.90
C ILE A 90 4.83 21.29 -1.41
N ALA A 91 4.19 22.07 -0.51
CA ALA A 91 3.32 23.17 -0.89
C ALA A 91 4.02 24.19 -1.78
N ALA A 92 5.20 24.67 -1.37
CA ALA A 92 5.97 25.67 -2.11
C ALA A 92 6.43 25.20 -3.48
N GLU A 93 6.72 23.90 -3.65
CA GLU A 93 7.13 23.35 -4.94
C GLU A 93 5.93 23.04 -5.84
N LEU A 94 4.80 22.60 -5.28
CA LEU A 94 3.56 22.39 -6.06
C LEU A 94 3.00 23.71 -6.58
N GLU A 95 3.09 24.80 -5.84
CA GLU A 95 2.68 26.13 -6.30
C GLU A 95 3.45 26.62 -7.55
N LYS A 96 4.67 26.15 -7.75
CA LYS A 96 5.54 26.49 -8.91
C LYS A 96 5.49 25.47 -10.03
N ALA A 97 4.97 24.25 -9.77
CA ALA A 97 5.04 23.17 -10.70
C ALA A 97 4.07 23.37 -11.87
N GLU A 98 4.56 23.10 -13.08
CA GLU A 98 3.68 22.90 -14.23
C GLU A 98 2.94 21.57 -14.06
N LYS A 99 1.65 21.54 -14.46
CA LYS A 99 0.85 20.33 -14.39
C LYS A 99 1.41 19.27 -15.33
N PRO A 100 1.85 18.11 -14.83
CA PRO A 100 2.31 17.05 -15.70
C PRO A 100 1.14 16.51 -16.52
N VAL A 101 1.40 16.24 -17.78
CA VAL A 101 0.43 15.63 -18.67
C VAL A 101 0.35 14.15 -18.38
N LEU A 102 -0.87 13.64 -18.23
CA LEU A 102 -1.16 12.24 -17.96
C LEU A 102 -1.96 11.62 -19.10
N VAL A 103 -1.55 10.42 -19.50
CA VAL A 103 -2.29 9.54 -20.42
C VAL A 103 -2.56 8.26 -19.66
N TRP A 104 -3.85 7.95 -19.42
CA TRP A 104 -4.27 6.74 -18.72
C TRP A 104 -4.85 5.74 -19.71
N LEU A 105 -4.25 4.55 -19.76
CA LEU A 105 -4.63 3.47 -20.65
C LEU A 105 -5.27 2.35 -19.85
N GLU A 106 -6.43 1.86 -20.31
CA GLU A 106 -7.16 0.73 -19.72
C GLU A 106 -7.11 -0.45 -20.71
N PHE A 107 -6.53 -1.59 -20.28
CA PHE A 107 -6.35 -2.76 -21.13
C PHE A 107 -7.16 -3.97 -20.61
N GLN A 108 -6.54 -5.14 -20.34
CA GLN A 108 -7.25 -6.23 -19.68
C GLN A 108 -7.35 -5.98 -18.18
N ASP A 109 -8.39 -5.30 -17.78
CA ASP A 109 -8.61 -4.83 -16.41
C ASP A 109 -10.07 -5.08 -15.95
N CYS A 110 -10.40 -4.53 -14.80
CA CYS A 110 -11.74 -4.51 -14.22
C CYS A 110 -12.18 -3.08 -13.85
N ALA A 111 -11.47 -2.05 -14.33
CA ALA A 111 -11.60 -0.65 -13.94
C ALA A 111 -11.44 -0.38 -12.43
N GLY A 112 -10.89 -1.34 -11.67
CA GLY A 112 -10.77 -1.24 -10.21
C GLY A 112 -9.80 -0.17 -9.75
N ASN A 113 -8.76 0.13 -10.53
CA ASN A 113 -7.83 1.21 -10.20
C ASN A 113 -8.42 2.57 -10.57
N THR A 114 -9.14 2.67 -11.66
CA THR A 114 -9.96 3.85 -11.99
C THR A 114 -11.00 4.12 -10.91
N GLU A 115 -11.71 3.09 -10.42
CA GLU A 115 -12.61 3.21 -9.27
C GLU A 115 -11.88 3.67 -8.00
N SER A 116 -10.69 3.15 -7.72
CA SER A 116 -9.85 3.60 -6.61
C SER A 116 -9.48 5.07 -6.76
N PHE A 117 -9.13 5.50 -7.98
CA PHE A 117 -8.80 6.89 -8.28
C PHE A 117 -10.01 7.81 -8.08
N LEU A 118 -11.20 7.44 -8.56
CA LEU A 118 -12.42 8.22 -8.36
C LEU A 118 -12.84 8.35 -6.89
N ARG A 119 -12.36 7.47 -6.02
CA ARG A 119 -12.57 7.51 -4.56
C ARG A 119 -11.48 8.26 -3.80
N ALA A 120 -10.57 8.95 -4.50
CA ALA A 120 -9.62 9.86 -3.85
C ALA A 120 -10.39 10.93 -3.07
N SER A 121 -9.93 11.25 -1.88
CA SER A 121 -10.62 12.17 -0.98
C SER A 121 -9.77 13.33 -0.48
N ARG A 122 -8.44 13.19 -0.60
CA ARG A 122 -7.50 14.23 -0.13
C ARG A 122 -6.23 14.25 -0.99
N PRO A 123 -6.22 14.91 -2.12
CA PRO A 123 -7.31 15.61 -2.80
C PRO A 123 -8.34 14.64 -3.39
N THR A 124 -9.52 15.16 -3.71
CA THR A 124 -10.52 14.42 -4.50
C THR A 124 -9.99 14.16 -5.92
N ALA A 125 -10.53 13.15 -6.60
CA ALA A 125 -10.17 12.87 -7.99
C ALA A 125 -10.33 14.10 -8.89
N ALA A 126 -11.39 14.88 -8.66
CA ALA A 126 -11.63 16.12 -9.41
C ALA A 126 -10.51 17.15 -9.17
N GLU A 127 -10.08 17.37 -7.94
CA GLU A 127 -8.97 18.28 -7.62
C GLU A 127 -7.65 17.78 -8.21
N VAL A 128 -7.38 16.47 -8.17
CA VAL A 128 -6.19 15.89 -8.81
C VAL A 128 -6.20 16.18 -10.32
N VAL A 129 -7.30 15.87 -10.99
CA VAL A 129 -7.43 16.04 -12.46
C VAL A 129 -7.39 17.52 -12.85
N LEU A 130 -8.07 18.38 -12.08
CA LEU A 130 -8.21 19.78 -12.45
C LEU A 130 -7.03 20.64 -12.00
N ASP A 131 -6.40 20.33 -10.88
CA ASP A 131 -5.44 21.21 -10.21
C ASP A 131 -4.00 20.70 -10.23
N VAL A 132 -3.80 19.39 -10.10
CA VAL A 132 -2.46 18.79 -9.97
C VAL A 132 -1.94 18.24 -11.30
N LEU A 133 -2.82 17.68 -12.12
CA LEU A 133 -2.51 17.00 -13.38
C LEU A 133 -3.23 17.64 -14.56
N SER A 134 -2.73 17.41 -15.78
CA SER A 134 -3.47 17.60 -17.03
C SER A 134 -3.76 16.22 -17.60
N VAL A 135 -4.98 15.73 -17.46
CA VAL A 135 -5.37 14.42 -18.01
C VAL A 135 -5.79 14.62 -19.46
N ASP A 136 -4.88 14.33 -20.39
CA ASP A 136 -5.13 14.48 -21.83
C ASP A 136 -5.91 13.28 -22.39
N TYR A 137 -5.80 12.12 -21.76
CA TYR A 137 -6.51 10.90 -22.18
C TYR A 137 -6.81 9.99 -20.98
N HIS A 138 -8.05 9.54 -20.88
CA HIS A 138 -8.49 8.52 -19.94
C HIS A 138 -9.79 7.90 -20.46
N GLU A 139 -9.80 6.62 -20.77
CA GLU A 139 -10.89 5.97 -21.48
C GLU A 139 -12.24 6.09 -20.78
N THR A 140 -12.25 5.98 -19.44
CA THR A 140 -13.48 6.00 -18.64
C THR A 140 -13.99 7.40 -18.31
N ILE A 141 -13.12 8.38 -17.99
CA ILE A 141 -13.54 9.67 -17.41
C ILE A 141 -13.46 10.84 -18.38
N MET A 142 -12.85 10.70 -19.56
CA MET A 142 -12.81 11.76 -20.55
C MET A 142 -14.17 11.96 -21.22
N ALA A 143 -14.49 13.20 -21.58
CA ALA A 143 -15.72 13.51 -22.27
C ALA A 143 -15.72 13.10 -23.77
N ALA A 144 -14.52 13.05 -24.39
CA ALA A 144 -14.37 12.64 -25.77
C ALA A 144 -14.58 11.13 -25.92
N ALA A 145 -15.13 10.71 -27.07
CA ALA A 145 -15.33 9.29 -27.40
C ALA A 145 -15.02 9.02 -28.90
N GLY A 146 -14.75 7.75 -29.22
CA GLY A 146 -14.50 7.31 -30.61
C GLY A 146 -13.30 8.04 -31.22
N HIS A 147 -13.48 8.59 -32.44
CA HIS A 147 -12.40 9.27 -33.17
C HIS A 147 -11.79 10.45 -32.40
N GLN A 148 -12.60 11.21 -31.64
CA GLN A 148 -12.10 12.34 -30.87
C GLN A 148 -11.16 11.90 -29.74
N ALA A 149 -11.43 10.79 -29.08
CA ALA A 149 -10.57 10.22 -28.06
C ALA A 149 -9.24 9.74 -28.67
N GLU A 150 -9.30 9.00 -29.78
CA GLU A 150 -8.13 8.53 -30.52
C GLU A 150 -7.24 9.68 -31.03
N GLU A 151 -7.87 10.74 -31.55
CA GLU A 151 -7.16 11.96 -31.97
C GLU A 151 -6.49 12.67 -30.81
N ALA A 152 -7.13 12.75 -29.65
CA ALA A 152 -6.53 13.33 -28.44
C ALA A 152 -5.28 12.54 -28.00
N LEU A 153 -5.37 11.21 -27.96
CA LEU A 153 -4.23 10.35 -27.65
C LEU A 153 -3.09 10.54 -28.66
N ALA A 154 -3.39 10.44 -29.96
CA ALA A 154 -2.41 10.59 -31.02
C ALA A 154 -1.74 11.96 -31.00
N LYS A 155 -2.49 13.02 -30.71
CA LYS A 155 -1.99 14.38 -30.58
C LYS A 155 -1.00 14.49 -29.40
N THR A 156 -1.36 13.97 -28.23
CA THR A 156 -0.49 14.02 -27.07
C THR A 156 0.84 13.27 -27.29
N VAL A 157 0.76 12.06 -27.87
CA VAL A 157 1.96 11.26 -28.18
C VAL A 157 2.86 11.99 -29.20
N LYS A 158 2.26 12.63 -30.19
CA LYS A 158 3.01 13.35 -31.25
C LYS A 158 3.59 14.67 -30.77
N ASP A 159 2.81 15.48 -30.03
CA ASP A 159 3.18 16.86 -29.69
C ASP A 159 4.00 16.95 -28.40
N LYS A 160 3.94 15.93 -27.53
CA LYS A 160 4.59 15.93 -26.21
C LYS A 160 5.51 14.69 -25.95
N PRO A 161 6.31 14.23 -26.90
CA PRO A 161 7.17 13.05 -26.70
C PRO A 161 8.16 13.30 -25.57
N GLY A 162 8.22 12.39 -24.59
CA GLY A 162 9.07 12.52 -23.41
C GLY A 162 8.59 13.57 -22.38
N ALA A 163 7.39 14.14 -22.54
CA ALA A 163 6.86 15.19 -21.67
C ALA A 163 5.51 14.79 -20.99
N TYR A 164 5.07 13.56 -21.14
CA TYR A 164 3.88 13.05 -20.45
C TYR A 164 4.19 11.79 -19.64
N ILE A 165 3.36 11.50 -18.65
CA ILE A 165 3.39 10.27 -17.86
C ILE A 165 2.29 9.34 -18.39
N ALA A 166 2.65 8.12 -18.76
CA ALA A 166 1.67 7.08 -19.08
C ALA A 166 1.30 6.32 -17.81
N VAL A 167 0.01 6.17 -17.52
CA VAL A 167 -0.52 5.24 -16.54
C VAL A 167 -1.15 4.08 -17.29
N VAL A 168 -0.80 2.86 -16.91
CA VAL A 168 -1.35 1.65 -17.50
C VAL A 168 -2.12 0.89 -16.44
N GLU A 169 -3.41 0.71 -16.66
CA GLU A 169 -4.29 -0.17 -15.90
C GLU A 169 -4.57 -1.43 -16.73
N GLY A 170 -4.50 -2.59 -16.07
CA GLY A 170 -4.70 -3.87 -16.74
C GLY A 170 -3.45 -4.50 -17.34
N SER A 171 -3.54 -5.79 -17.62
CA SER A 171 -2.48 -6.55 -18.29
C SER A 171 -2.56 -6.41 -19.82
N ILE A 172 -1.47 -6.69 -20.50
CA ILE A 172 -1.37 -6.54 -21.96
C ILE A 172 -1.38 -7.93 -22.59
N PRO A 173 -2.46 -8.33 -23.29
CA PRO A 173 -2.52 -9.61 -23.95
C PRO A 173 -1.63 -9.63 -25.20
N THR A 174 -0.85 -10.70 -25.34
CA THR A 174 0.03 -10.91 -26.50
C THR A 174 -0.41 -12.06 -27.39
N GLY A 175 -1.27 -12.92 -26.88
CA GLY A 175 -1.84 -14.04 -27.62
C GLY A 175 -2.60 -13.56 -28.86
N ALA A 176 -2.61 -14.35 -29.93
CA ALA A 176 -3.19 -14.01 -31.22
C ALA A 176 -2.78 -12.62 -31.74
N ASN A 177 -1.50 -12.25 -31.59
CA ASN A 177 -0.96 -10.92 -31.93
C ASN A 177 -1.64 -9.74 -31.20
N GLY A 178 -2.12 -9.98 -29.99
CA GLY A 178 -2.77 -8.96 -29.15
C GLY A 178 -4.26 -8.78 -29.44
N ALA A 179 -4.89 -9.65 -30.22
CA ALA A 179 -6.31 -9.50 -30.62
C ALA A 179 -7.30 -9.64 -29.46
N TYR A 180 -6.88 -10.08 -28.28
CA TYR A 180 -7.76 -10.25 -27.11
C TYR A 180 -8.13 -8.92 -26.42
N CYS A 181 -7.46 -7.81 -26.75
CA CYS A 181 -7.83 -6.47 -26.31
C CYS A 181 -7.55 -5.48 -27.44
N THR A 182 -8.60 -4.88 -27.99
CA THR A 182 -8.50 -3.92 -29.11
C THR A 182 -9.30 -2.66 -28.79
N ILE A 183 -8.68 -1.51 -29.00
CA ILE A 183 -9.22 -0.18 -28.74
C ILE A 183 -9.02 0.67 -29.99
N GLY A 184 -10.06 1.29 -30.50
CA GLY A 184 -9.97 2.10 -31.71
C GLY A 184 -9.43 1.34 -32.95
N GLY A 185 -9.62 -0.01 -33.01
CA GLY A 185 -9.11 -0.86 -34.10
C GLY A 185 -7.63 -1.25 -33.98
N ARG A 186 -6.94 -0.86 -32.90
CA ARG A 186 -5.54 -1.21 -32.59
C ARG A 186 -5.46 -2.15 -31.41
N SER A 187 -4.50 -3.07 -31.40
CA SER A 187 -4.30 -3.92 -30.21
C SER A 187 -3.73 -3.11 -29.04
N ALA A 188 -4.10 -3.50 -27.81
CA ALA A 188 -3.52 -2.95 -26.58
C ALA A 188 -1.99 -2.98 -26.59
N LEU A 189 -1.39 -4.06 -27.14
CA LEU A 189 0.05 -4.19 -27.28
C LEU A 189 0.66 -3.11 -28.19
N GLN A 190 -0.02 -2.78 -29.31
CA GLN A 190 0.44 -1.70 -30.22
C GLN A 190 0.35 -0.35 -29.53
N ILE A 191 -0.77 -0.04 -28.87
CA ILE A 191 -0.99 1.20 -28.13
C ILE A 191 0.04 1.33 -27.00
N ALA A 192 0.24 0.28 -26.20
CA ALA A 192 1.20 0.29 -25.12
C ALA A 192 2.64 0.56 -25.60
N ARG A 193 3.07 -0.06 -26.69
CA ARG A 193 4.41 0.17 -27.25
C ARG A 193 4.61 1.61 -27.76
N GLU A 194 3.60 2.17 -28.40
CA GLU A 194 3.62 3.54 -28.89
C GLU A 194 3.64 4.54 -27.74
N VAL A 195 2.66 4.45 -26.85
CA VAL A 195 2.44 5.41 -25.78
C VAL A 195 3.52 5.30 -24.69
N CYS A 196 3.78 4.11 -24.16
CA CYS A 196 4.80 3.93 -23.11
C CYS A 196 6.21 4.12 -23.66
N GLY A 197 6.46 3.80 -24.93
CA GLY A 197 7.75 4.01 -25.58
C GLY A 197 8.12 5.49 -25.72
N SER A 198 7.12 6.37 -25.85
CA SER A 198 7.27 7.82 -26.02
C SER A 198 7.10 8.61 -24.72
N ALA A 199 6.68 7.98 -23.62
CA ALA A 199 6.44 8.64 -22.33
C ALA A 199 7.75 9.03 -21.61
N ALA A 200 7.69 10.06 -20.77
CA ALA A 200 8.77 10.41 -19.82
C ALA A 200 8.94 9.34 -18.73
N ALA A 201 7.82 8.79 -18.29
CA ALA A 201 7.75 7.70 -17.32
C ALA A 201 6.45 6.90 -17.54
N THR A 202 6.46 5.66 -17.09
CA THR A 202 5.27 4.80 -17.11
C THR A 202 4.97 4.29 -15.70
N ILE A 203 3.74 4.48 -15.25
CA ILE A 203 3.23 3.94 -13.98
C ILE A 203 2.33 2.76 -14.31
N ALA A 204 2.76 1.55 -13.99
CA ALA A 204 1.90 0.37 -14.02
C ALA A 204 1.04 0.36 -12.76
N MET A 205 -0.25 0.59 -12.89
CA MET A 205 -1.18 0.71 -11.77
C MET A 205 -2.02 -0.55 -11.62
N GLY A 206 -1.96 -1.13 -10.43
CA GLY A 206 -2.60 -2.40 -10.10
C GLY A 206 -1.77 -3.62 -10.46
N THR A 207 -2.09 -4.75 -9.83
CA THR A 207 -1.34 -6.00 -10.00
C THR A 207 -1.44 -6.55 -11.42
N CYS A 208 -2.50 -6.25 -12.16
CA CYS A 208 -2.61 -6.65 -13.56
C CYS A 208 -1.55 -6.00 -14.45
N ALA A 209 -1.36 -4.69 -14.33
CA ALA A 209 -0.33 -3.97 -15.08
C ALA A 209 1.09 -4.27 -14.60
N THR A 210 1.27 -4.50 -13.29
CA THR A 210 2.61 -4.70 -12.68
C THR A 210 3.14 -6.12 -12.82
N PHE A 211 2.27 -7.12 -12.72
CA PHE A 211 2.66 -8.55 -12.65
C PHE A 211 1.77 -9.47 -13.49
N GLY A 212 0.85 -8.92 -14.29
CA GLY A 212 -0.09 -9.70 -15.08
C GLY A 212 -1.41 -10.00 -14.37
N GLY A 213 -1.42 -10.10 -13.04
CA GLY A 213 -2.60 -10.25 -12.19
C GLY A 213 -3.50 -11.44 -12.54
N LEU A 214 -4.81 -11.26 -12.36
CA LEU A 214 -5.81 -12.29 -12.68
C LEU A 214 -5.79 -12.73 -14.15
N PRO A 215 -5.67 -11.85 -15.16
CA PRO A 215 -5.64 -12.30 -16.55
C PRO A 215 -4.46 -13.20 -16.89
N ALA A 216 -3.30 -13.02 -16.20
CA ALA A 216 -2.11 -13.83 -16.40
C ALA A 216 -2.07 -15.12 -15.56
N ALA A 217 -3.01 -15.29 -14.63
CA ALA A 217 -3.11 -16.50 -13.82
C ALA A 217 -3.29 -17.75 -14.70
N ALA A 218 -2.75 -18.89 -14.25
CA ALA A 218 -2.80 -20.14 -14.99
C ALA A 218 -4.25 -20.53 -15.34
N PRO A 219 -4.53 -20.88 -16.61
CA PRO A 219 -3.64 -21.21 -17.73
C PRO A 219 -3.25 -20.02 -18.65
N ASN A 220 -3.54 -18.78 -18.30
CA ASN A 220 -3.25 -17.56 -19.07
C ASN A 220 -3.69 -17.66 -20.55
N PRO A 221 -4.98 -17.77 -20.85
CA PRO A 221 -5.48 -18.08 -22.20
C PRO A 221 -5.24 -16.96 -23.21
N THR A 222 -5.01 -15.72 -22.76
CA THR A 222 -4.80 -14.56 -23.62
C THR A 222 -3.32 -14.21 -23.82
N GLY A 223 -2.41 -14.92 -23.15
CA GLY A 223 -0.99 -14.54 -23.12
C GLY A 223 -0.79 -13.15 -22.49
N ALA A 224 -1.53 -12.88 -21.42
CA ALA A 224 -1.48 -11.62 -20.69
C ALA A 224 -0.12 -11.44 -20.01
N LEU A 225 0.48 -10.25 -20.18
CA LEU A 225 1.78 -9.90 -19.64
C LEU A 225 1.72 -8.59 -18.84
N PRO A 226 2.61 -8.37 -17.87
CA PRO A 226 2.82 -7.07 -17.26
C PRO A 226 3.46 -6.08 -18.27
N VAL A 227 3.41 -4.80 -17.95
CA VAL A 227 3.99 -3.74 -18.79
C VAL A 227 5.49 -3.99 -19.05
N SER A 228 6.25 -4.44 -18.04
CA SER A 228 7.69 -4.71 -18.15
C SER A 228 8.04 -5.68 -19.27
N ASP A 229 7.19 -6.69 -19.48
CA ASP A 229 7.43 -7.80 -20.38
C ASP A 229 6.82 -7.56 -21.76
N ALA A 230 5.64 -6.92 -21.79
CA ALA A 230 4.95 -6.58 -23.04
C ALA A 230 5.64 -5.43 -23.80
N VAL A 231 6.25 -4.48 -23.09
CA VAL A 231 6.95 -3.32 -23.64
C VAL A 231 8.39 -3.26 -23.11
N PRO A 232 9.29 -4.11 -23.61
CA PRO A 232 10.69 -4.11 -23.19
C PRO A 232 11.36 -2.74 -23.44
N GLY A 233 12.11 -2.26 -22.44
CA GLY A 233 12.84 -1.00 -22.56
C GLY A 233 12.05 0.26 -22.23
N VAL A 234 10.83 0.13 -21.65
CA VAL A 234 10.08 1.25 -21.08
C VAL A 234 10.95 2.03 -20.10
N LYS A 235 11.01 3.36 -20.30
CA LYS A 235 11.79 4.26 -19.45
C LYS A 235 11.05 4.53 -18.14
N ASN A 236 11.79 4.63 -17.03
CA ASN A 236 11.26 5.02 -15.73
C ASN A 236 9.94 4.30 -15.39
N LEU A 237 9.94 2.96 -15.50
CA LEU A 237 8.78 2.16 -15.10
C LEU A 237 8.68 2.10 -13.58
N ILE A 238 7.54 2.50 -13.04
CA ILE A 238 7.20 2.43 -11.61
C ILE A 238 5.96 1.55 -11.44
N ASN A 239 6.05 0.59 -10.54
CA ASN A 239 4.99 -0.36 -10.26
C ASN A 239 4.23 0.02 -8.98
N LEU A 240 2.93 0.28 -9.09
CA LEU A 240 2.01 0.44 -7.97
C LEU A 240 1.10 -0.79 -7.90
N SER A 241 1.61 -1.89 -7.35
CA SER A 241 0.86 -3.14 -7.27
C SER A 241 -0.20 -3.09 -6.17
N ALA A 242 -1.26 -3.74 -6.35
CA ALA A 242 -2.39 -4.19 -5.51
C ALA A 242 -3.62 -4.38 -6.41
N CYS A 243 -4.68 -4.98 -5.88
CA CYS A 243 -5.88 -5.26 -6.66
C CYS A 243 -7.13 -4.79 -5.89
N PRO A 244 -7.51 -3.50 -6.11
CA PRO A 244 -6.84 -2.44 -6.86
C PRO A 244 -5.67 -1.78 -6.11
N ALA A 245 -4.86 -0.97 -6.81
CA ALA A 245 -3.86 -0.12 -6.18
C ALA A 245 -4.51 1.00 -5.36
N ASN A 246 -3.84 1.42 -4.28
CA ASN A 246 -4.34 2.51 -3.46
C ASN A 246 -4.01 3.86 -4.09
N VAL A 247 -5.02 4.70 -4.29
CA VAL A 247 -4.88 6.02 -4.94
C VAL A 247 -3.97 6.97 -4.17
N GLU A 248 -3.91 6.88 -2.85
CA GLU A 248 -3.02 7.71 -2.03
C GLU A 248 -1.55 7.48 -2.39
N ASN A 249 -1.19 6.24 -2.78
CA ASN A 249 0.16 5.93 -3.24
C ASN A 249 0.46 6.54 -4.62
N LEU A 250 -0.53 6.60 -5.53
CA LEU A 250 -0.39 7.27 -6.82
C LEU A 250 -0.19 8.77 -6.62
N THR A 251 -1.04 9.39 -5.82
CA THR A 251 -0.97 10.82 -5.51
C THR A 251 0.36 11.17 -4.85
N ALA A 252 0.78 10.39 -3.85
CA ALA A 252 2.07 10.60 -3.18
C ALA A 252 3.26 10.44 -4.14
N LEU A 253 3.22 9.48 -5.08
CA LEU A 253 4.24 9.29 -6.10
C LEU A 253 4.38 10.53 -7.00
N ILE A 254 3.26 11.07 -7.46
CA ILE A 254 3.23 12.26 -8.32
C ILE A 254 3.72 13.50 -7.53
N VAL A 255 3.23 13.69 -6.33
CA VAL A 255 3.68 14.77 -5.43
C VAL A 255 5.18 14.68 -5.17
N TYR A 256 5.70 13.48 -4.92
CA TYR A 256 7.14 13.29 -4.75
C TYR A 256 7.92 13.74 -5.99
N TYR A 257 7.48 13.32 -7.18
CA TYR A 257 8.13 13.71 -8.44
C TYR A 257 8.08 15.22 -8.67
N LEU A 258 6.92 15.85 -8.44
CA LEU A 258 6.77 17.30 -8.60
C LEU A 258 7.63 18.10 -7.63
N THR A 259 7.77 17.61 -6.39
CA THR A 259 8.58 18.27 -5.36
C THR A 259 10.08 18.11 -5.59
N PHE A 260 10.55 16.89 -5.87
CA PHE A 260 11.97 16.57 -5.89
C PHE A 260 12.54 16.43 -7.30
N LYS A 261 11.73 16.52 -8.35
CA LYS A 261 12.09 16.34 -9.78
C LYS A 261 12.84 15.03 -10.05
N ARG A 262 12.58 14.02 -9.23
CA ARG A 262 13.12 12.65 -9.36
C ARG A 262 12.11 11.65 -8.79
N TRP A 263 12.20 10.41 -9.23
CA TRP A 263 11.39 9.33 -8.68
C TRP A 263 11.91 8.88 -7.31
N PRO A 264 11.02 8.39 -6.41
CA PRO A 264 11.44 7.85 -5.12
C PRO A 264 12.29 6.60 -5.28
N PRO A 265 13.05 6.19 -4.25
CA PRO A 265 13.73 4.89 -4.23
C PRO A 265 12.73 3.74 -4.45
N LEU A 266 13.13 2.77 -5.27
CA LEU A 266 12.32 1.62 -5.65
C LEU A 266 12.93 0.32 -5.11
N ASP A 267 12.09 -0.70 -4.89
CA ASP A 267 12.52 -2.07 -4.62
C ASP A 267 12.93 -2.81 -5.91
N SER A 268 13.30 -4.09 -5.78
CA SER A 268 13.67 -4.95 -6.91
C SER A 268 12.52 -5.17 -7.91
N TRP A 269 11.28 -4.99 -7.49
CA TRP A 269 10.08 -5.08 -8.32
C TRP A 269 9.67 -3.70 -8.87
N ARG A 270 10.53 -2.67 -8.75
CA ARG A 270 10.27 -1.28 -9.16
C ARG A 270 9.10 -0.64 -8.42
N ARG A 271 8.78 -1.09 -7.19
CA ARG A 271 7.76 -0.50 -6.35
C ARG A 271 8.36 0.55 -5.42
N PRO A 272 7.71 1.71 -5.19
CA PRO A 272 8.22 2.75 -4.29
C PRO A 272 8.40 2.25 -2.85
N LEU A 273 9.59 2.42 -2.27
CA LEU A 273 9.89 1.95 -0.91
C LEU A 273 9.03 2.60 0.17
N PHE A 274 8.51 3.82 -0.03
CA PHE A 274 7.60 4.44 0.93
C PHE A 274 6.30 3.66 1.11
N ALA A 275 5.83 2.97 0.06
CA ALA A 275 4.60 2.19 0.09
C ALA A 275 4.86 0.68 0.26
N TYR A 276 5.98 0.16 -0.26
CA TYR A 276 6.24 -1.28 -0.35
C TYR A 276 7.50 -1.72 0.40
N GLY A 277 8.12 -0.84 1.19
CA GLY A 277 9.34 -1.15 1.91
C GLY A 277 9.16 -2.01 3.17
N LYS A 278 7.92 -2.24 3.61
CA LYS A 278 7.59 -3.02 4.82
C LYS A 278 6.46 -4.00 4.55
N ALA A 279 6.50 -5.16 5.20
CA ALA A 279 5.40 -6.09 5.17
C ALA A 279 4.16 -5.52 5.88
N ILE A 280 2.98 -5.89 5.42
CA ILE A 280 1.71 -5.52 6.07
C ILE A 280 1.72 -5.91 7.55
N HIS A 281 2.28 -7.09 7.85
CA HIS A 281 2.37 -7.62 9.21
C HIS A 281 3.16 -6.72 10.17
N ASP A 282 4.15 -5.97 9.68
CA ASP A 282 5.00 -5.11 10.53
C ASP A 282 4.25 -3.94 11.15
N ASN A 283 3.22 -3.42 10.45
CA ASN A 283 2.40 -2.29 10.90
C ASN A 283 0.94 -2.68 11.17
N CYS A 284 0.64 -4.00 11.23
CA CYS A 284 -0.71 -4.49 11.43
C CYS A 284 -1.21 -4.17 12.85
N GLU A 285 -2.40 -3.59 12.96
CA GLU A 285 -3.06 -3.31 14.25
C GLU A 285 -3.33 -4.58 15.08
N ARG A 286 -3.39 -5.76 14.42
CA ARG A 286 -3.58 -7.06 15.08
C ARG A 286 -2.25 -7.77 15.42
N ARG A 287 -1.10 -7.09 15.26
CA ARG A 287 0.22 -7.69 15.51
C ARG A 287 0.39 -8.15 16.95
N ALA A 288 -0.08 -7.38 17.93
CA ALA A 288 -0.01 -7.75 19.33
C ALA A 288 -0.71 -9.08 19.65
N HIS A 289 -1.85 -9.34 18.97
CA HIS A 289 -2.55 -10.63 19.10
C HIS A 289 -1.77 -11.79 18.48
N PHE A 290 -1.06 -11.55 17.38
CA PHE A 290 -0.15 -12.57 16.82
C PHE A 290 0.95 -12.93 17.81
N ASP A 291 1.62 -11.93 18.35
CA ASP A 291 2.72 -12.11 19.30
C ASP A 291 2.25 -12.80 20.61
N ALA A 292 1.02 -12.53 21.04
CA ALA A 292 0.37 -13.20 22.18
C ALA A 292 -0.20 -14.59 21.86
N GLY A 293 -0.16 -15.05 20.60
CA GLY A 293 -0.73 -16.33 20.17
C GLY A 293 -2.26 -16.36 20.20
N GLN A 294 -2.90 -15.21 20.04
CA GLN A 294 -4.33 -15.03 20.01
C GLN A 294 -4.82 -14.99 18.57
N TYR A 295 -5.48 -16.03 18.13
CA TYR A 295 -5.90 -16.21 16.74
C TYR A 295 -7.40 -16.41 16.62
N VAL A 296 -7.94 -15.96 15.48
CA VAL A 296 -9.25 -16.34 15.00
C VAL A 296 -9.18 -17.79 14.52
N GLU A 297 -10.06 -18.65 15.01
CA GLU A 297 -10.12 -20.06 14.62
C GLU A 297 -11.25 -20.34 13.62
N ALA A 298 -12.33 -19.57 13.68
CA ALA A 298 -13.47 -19.69 12.79
C ALA A 298 -14.13 -18.34 12.49
N TRP A 299 -14.73 -18.21 11.32
CA TRP A 299 -15.49 -17.03 10.95
C TRP A 299 -16.61 -16.75 11.93
N GLY A 300 -16.63 -15.54 12.50
CA GLY A 300 -17.68 -15.09 13.43
C GLY A 300 -17.55 -15.62 14.86
N ASP A 301 -16.45 -16.31 15.22
CA ASP A 301 -16.17 -16.67 16.61
C ASP A 301 -15.92 -15.41 17.48
N GLU A 302 -15.77 -15.58 18.80
CA GLU A 302 -15.51 -14.47 19.71
C GLU A 302 -14.18 -13.80 19.42
N ALA A 303 -13.15 -14.56 19.07
CA ALA A 303 -11.85 -14.06 18.68
C ALA A 303 -11.92 -13.18 17.42
N HIS A 304 -12.79 -13.54 16.46
CA HIS A 304 -13.04 -12.73 15.26
C HIS A 304 -13.74 -11.41 15.61
N ARG A 305 -14.77 -11.46 16.45
CA ARG A 305 -15.50 -10.25 16.90
C ARG A 305 -14.65 -9.31 17.73
N THR A 306 -13.74 -9.84 18.53
CA THR A 306 -12.82 -9.05 19.39
C THR A 306 -11.54 -8.61 18.68
N GLY A 307 -11.34 -8.99 17.41
CA GLY A 307 -10.24 -8.46 16.58
C GLY A 307 -8.92 -9.22 16.71
N TYR A 308 -8.92 -10.50 17.10
CA TYR A 308 -7.72 -11.33 17.17
C TYR A 308 -7.07 -11.52 15.79
N CYS A 309 -5.83 -12.00 15.79
CA CYS A 309 -5.04 -12.16 14.55
C CYS A 309 -5.66 -13.18 13.60
N LEU A 310 -5.75 -12.82 12.31
CA LEU A 310 -6.32 -13.64 11.23
C LEU A 310 -5.31 -14.64 10.63
N TYR A 311 -4.16 -14.86 11.25
CA TYR A 311 -3.10 -15.71 10.70
C TYR A 311 -3.59 -17.13 10.39
N LYS A 312 -4.31 -17.76 11.32
CA LYS A 312 -4.89 -19.09 11.13
C LYS A 312 -6.00 -19.14 10.08
N MET A 313 -6.61 -18.00 9.77
CA MET A 313 -7.56 -17.85 8.66
C MET A 313 -6.88 -17.66 7.31
N GLY A 314 -5.57 -17.86 7.23
CA GLY A 314 -4.81 -17.80 5.99
C GLY A 314 -4.30 -16.41 5.58
N CYS A 315 -4.19 -15.47 6.53
CA CYS A 315 -3.68 -14.14 6.26
C CYS A 315 -2.25 -14.16 5.67
N LYS A 316 -2.08 -13.55 4.50
CA LYS A 316 -0.80 -13.42 3.77
C LYS A 316 -0.01 -12.17 4.18
N GLY A 317 -0.45 -11.42 5.21
CA GLY A 317 0.21 -10.19 5.67
C GLY A 317 1.71 -10.30 5.92
N PRO A 318 2.23 -11.39 6.49
CA PRO A 318 3.67 -11.58 6.71
C PRO A 318 4.54 -11.61 5.46
N VAL A 319 3.98 -11.94 4.30
CA VAL A 319 4.71 -12.06 3.02
C VAL A 319 4.22 -11.06 1.97
N THR A 320 3.39 -10.10 2.36
CA THR A 320 2.84 -9.07 1.48
C THR A 320 3.40 -7.71 1.87
N PHE A 321 4.04 -7.05 0.91
CA PHE A 321 4.68 -5.75 1.12
C PHE A 321 3.77 -4.63 0.59
N GLN A 322 3.16 -3.88 1.50
CA GLN A 322 2.35 -2.70 1.20
C GLN A 322 1.99 -1.92 2.47
N ASN A 323 1.68 -0.63 2.32
CA ASN A 323 1.33 0.29 3.42
C ASN A 323 -0.16 0.32 3.76
N CYS A 324 -0.96 -0.71 3.39
CA CYS A 324 -2.40 -0.80 3.68
C CYS A 324 -2.79 -0.46 5.12
N PRO A 325 -2.05 -0.90 6.17
CA PRO A 325 -2.40 -0.56 7.55
C PRO A 325 -2.38 0.95 7.83
N ASN A 326 -1.52 1.69 7.12
CA ASN A 326 -1.27 3.11 7.36
C ASN A 326 -2.19 4.00 6.52
N VAL A 327 -2.28 3.74 5.21
CA VAL A 327 -3.05 4.59 4.29
C VAL A 327 -4.53 4.21 4.26
N ARG A 328 -4.84 2.91 4.45
CA ARG A 328 -6.20 2.37 4.41
C ARG A 328 -6.93 2.70 3.10
N TRP A 329 -8.26 2.59 3.09
CA TRP A 329 -9.14 2.81 1.93
C TRP A 329 -10.32 3.67 2.32
N ASN A 330 -10.98 4.29 1.33
CA ASN A 330 -12.18 5.11 1.51
C ASN A 330 -11.98 6.14 2.63
N GLU A 331 -11.16 7.15 2.36
CA GLU A 331 -10.80 8.24 3.29
C GLU A 331 -10.09 7.77 4.57
N GLY A 332 -9.34 6.66 4.48
CA GLY A 332 -8.66 6.08 5.62
C GLY A 332 -9.58 5.36 6.61
N THR A 333 -10.84 5.11 6.21
CA THR A 333 -11.85 4.50 7.10
C THR A 333 -11.45 3.10 7.51
N ASN A 334 -11.09 2.24 6.54
CA ASN A 334 -10.79 0.85 6.84
C ASN A 334 -9.93 0.18 5.76
N TRP A 335 -9.53 -1.07 6.02
CA TRP A 335 -8.77 -1.93 5.13
C TRP A 335 -9.12 -3.41 5.40
N PRO A 336 -8.76 -4.38 4.54
CA PRO A 336 -9.25 -5.75 4.66
C PRO A 336 -9.07 -6.37 6.04
N ILE A 337 -7.87 -6.32 6.63
CA ILE A 337 -7.62 -6.90 7.95
C ILE A 337 -8.37 -6.15 9.06
N GLY A 338 -8.47 -4.83 8.97
CA GLY A 338 -9.27 -4.02 9.89
C GLY A 338 -10.75 -4.42 9.87
N CYS A 339 -11.29 -4.76 8.69
CA CYS A 339 -12.66 -5.29 8.54
C CYS A 339 -12.82 -6.75 8.98
N GLY A 340 -11.79 -7.42 9.46
CA GLY A 340 -11.86 -8.83 9.84
C GLY A 340 -11.61 -9.82 8.69
N HIS A 341 -11.12 -9.36 7.54
CA HIS A 341 -10.80 -10.20 6.39
C HIS A 341 -9.28 -10.43 6.29
N PRO A 342 -8.78 -11.67 6.17
CA PRO A 342 -7.34 -11.91 6.02
C PRO A 342 -6.79 -11.28 4.75
N CYS A 343 -5.56 -10.81 4.81
CA CYS A 343 -4.84 -10.36 3.62
C CYS A 343 -4.70 -11.52 2.62
N ILE A 344 -5.03 -11.29 1.35
CA ILE A 344 -4.91 -12.28 0.28
C ILE A 344 -3.60 -12.16 -0.52
N GLY A 345 -2.73 -11.19 -0.19
CA GLY A 345 -1.47 -11.03 -0.89
C GLY A 345 -1.54 -10.29 -2.22
N CYS A 346 -2.58 -9.49 -2.43
CA CYS A 346 -2.91 -8.92 -3.75
C CYS A 346 -1.85 -7.98 -4.35
N ALA A 347 -0.87 -7.53 -3.57
CA ALA A 347 0.23 -6.67 -4.04
C ALA A 347 1.46 -7.45 -4.52
N GLU A 348 1.46 -8.78 -4.37
CA GLU A 348 2.62 -9.61 -4.68
C GLU A 348 2.54 -10.23 -6.08
N PRO A 349 3.71 -10.54 -6.69
CA PRO A 349 3.75 -11.24 -7.97
C PRO A 349 3.01 -12.57 -7.91
N ASP A 350 2.29 -12.91 -8.97
CA ASP A 350 1.58 -14.18 -9.14
C ASP A 350 0.61 -14.51 -7.99
N PHE A 351 0.04 -13.49 -7.29
CA PHE A 351 -0.76 -13.74 -6.09
C PHE A 351 -1.97 -14.65 -6.35
N TRP A 352 -2.58 -14.61 -7.55
CA TRP A 352 -3.69 -15.49 -7.90
C TRP A 352 -3.30 -16.97 -7.93
N ASP A 353 -2.07 -17.28 -8.29
CA ASP A 353 -1.58 -18.67 -8.31
C ASP A 353 -0.85 -19.04 -7.02
N LYS A 354 0.04 -18.14 -6.51
CA LYS A 354 0.92 -18.47 -5.38
C LYS A 354 0.28 -18.24 -4.01
N MET A 355 -0.69 -17.33 -3.89
CA MET A 355 -1.34 -17.02 -2.60
C MET A 355 -2.62 -17.81 -2.37
N THR A 356 -3.09 -18.56 -3.38
CA THR A 356 -4.23 -19.48 -3.24
C THR A 356 -3.81 -20.78 -2.55
N PRO A 357 -4.72 -21.39 -1.79
CA PRO A 357 -6.05 -20.91 -1.41
C PRO A 357 -5.97 -19.73 -0.43
N PHE A 358 -6.76 -18.65 -0.66
CA PHE A 358 -6.65 -17.40 0.08
C PHE A 358 -6.93 -17.52 1.58
N TYR A 359 -7.72 -18.49 1.98
CA TYR A 359 -8.15 -18.72 3.37
C TYR A 359 -7.47 -19.93 4.01
N ALA A 360 -6.33 -20.34 3.50
CA ALA A 360 -5.47 -21.37 4.06
C ALA A 360 -4.04 -20.87 4.20
N HIS A 361 -3.27 -21.48 5.09
CA HIS A 361 -1.84 -21.18 5.22
C HIS A 361 -1.09 -21.54 3.93
N LEU A 362 -0.04 -20.78 3.63
CA LEU A 362 0.89 -21.14 2.56
C LEU A 362 1.81 -22.26 3.04
N GLU A 363 1.83 -23.37 2.31
CA GLU A 363 2.74 -24.47 2.59
C GLU A 363 4.17 -24.12 2.19
N GLY A 364 5.14 -24.61 2.99
CA GLY A 364 6.57 -24.50 2.67
C GLY A 364 7.18 -23.09 2.79
N VAL A 365 6.45 -22.08 3.26
CA VAL A 365 7.00 -20.75 3.51
C VAL A 365 7.60 -20.72 4.92
N PRO A 366 8.91 -20.43 5.08
CA PRO A 366 9.54 -20.31 6.41
C PRO A 366 8.80 -19.30 7.31
N GLY A 367 8.45 -19.73 8.52
CA GLY A 367 7.67 -18.92 9.47
C GLY A 367 6.15 -19.00 9.29
N PHE A 368 5.63 -19.45 8.17
CA PHE A 368 4.21 -19.79 8.00
C PHE A 368 3.92 -21.16 8.65
N GLY A 369 2.81 -21.23 9.41
CA GLY A 369 2.42 -22.45 10.14
C GLY A 369 2.84 -22.47 11.61
N VAL A 370 3.67 -21.53 12.07
CA VAL A 370 4.02 -21.36 13.48
C VAL A 370 3.03 -20.39 14.14
N ALA A 371 1.86 -20.90 14.48
CA ALA A 371 0.86 -20.15 15.28
C ALA A 371 1.17 -20.30 16.77
N SER A 372 2.22 -19.64 17.24
CA SER A 372 2.63 -19.69 18.65
C SER A 372 3.00 -18.30 19.16
N SER A 373 2.76 -18.05 20.44
CA SER A 373 3.19 -16.80 21.06
C SER A 373 4.71 -16.77 21.24
N ILE A 374 5.29 -15.56 21.20
CA ILE A 374 6.71 -15.32 21.50
C ILE A 374 7.06 -15.89 22.88
N ASP A 375 6.17 -15.75 23.86
CA ASP A 375 6.37 -16.28 25.21
C ASP A 375 6.51 -17.80 25.22
N LYS A 376 5.70 -18.53 24.45
CA LYS A 376 5.83 -19.99 24.33
C LYS A 376 7.13 -20.39 23.67
N VAL A 377 7.53 -19.68 22.59
CA VAL A 377 8.82 -19.94 21.93
C VAL A 377 9.96 -19.63 22.87
N GLY A 378 9.91 -18.49 23.57
CA GLY A 378 10.91 -18.11 24.58
C GLY A 378 10.99 -19.10 25.72
N PHE A 379 9.84 -19.56 26.25
CA PHE A 379 9.79 -20.57 27.30
C PHE A 379 10.48 -21.88 26.88
N TRP A 380 10.12 -22.42 25.72
CA TRP A 380 10.73 -23.67 25.26
C TRP A 380 12.22 -23.53 24.92
N ALA A 381 12.64 -22.37 24.39
CA ALA A 381 14.05 -22.07 24.19
C ALA A 381 14.81 -22.04 25.51
N THR A 382 14.24 -21.40 26.55
CA THR A 382 14.84 -21.34 27.89
C THR A 382 14.92 -22.73 28.53
N VAL A 383 13.86 -23.54 28.41
CA VAL A 383 13.87 -24.94 28.90
C VAL A 383 14.94 -25.75 28.17
N GLY A 384 15.08 -25.61 26.87
CA GLY A 384 16.09 -26.31 26.06
C GLY A 384 17.53 -25.94 26.51
N VAL A 385 17.80 -24.65 26.69
CA VAL A 385 19.09 -24.16 27.17
C VAL A 385 19.35 -24.64 28.59
N GLY A 386 18.38 -24.56 29.50
CA GLY A 386 18.47 -25.06 30.87
C GLY A 386 18.77 -26.55 30.94
N ALA A 387 18.08 -27.36 30.11
CA ALA A 387 18.33 -28.81 30.00
C ALA A 387 19.75 -29.10 29.51
N ALA A 388 20.25 -28.35 28.52
CA ALA A 388 21.62 -28.51 28.01
C ALA A 388 22.68 -28.20 29.10
N PHE A 389 22.48 -27.14 29.90
CA PHE A 389 23.35 -26.83 31.02
C PHE A 389 23.29 -27.91 32.10
N ALA A 390 22.12 -28.40 32.45
CA ALA A 390 21.95 -29.49 33.41
C ALA A 390 22.67 -30.77 32.93
N ALA A 391 22.44 -31.17 31.67
CA ALA A 391 23.12 -32.32 31.08
C ALA A 391 24.65 -32.17 31.09
N HIS A 392 25.15 -30.99 30.71
CA HIS A 392 26.59 -30.67 30.79
C HIS A 392 27.12 -30.76 32.22
N GLY A 393 26.39 -30.26 33.21
CA GLY A 393 26.70 -30.32 34.62
C GLY A 393 26.81 -31.77 35.11
N PHE A 394 25.79 -32.60 34.81
CA PHE A 394 25.78 -34.01 35.16
C PHE A 394 26.93 -34.80 34.51
N LEU A 395 27.19 -34.57 33.22
CA LEU A 395 28.32 -35.22 32.55
C LEU A 395 29.68 -34.79 33.13
N SER A 396 29.80 -33.52 33.48
CA SER A 396 31.02 -32.98 34.10
C SER A 396 31.25 -33.56 35.51
N LEU A 397 30.18 -33.68 36.31
CA LEU A 397 30.24 -34.31 37.62
C LEU A 397 30.53 -35.81 37.52
N GLY A 398 29.88 -36.51 36.60
CA GLY A 398 30.12 -37.91 36.33
C GLY A 398 31.57 -38.18 35.90
N LYS A 399 32.13 -37.32 35.02
CA LYS A 399 33.52 -37.40 34.59
C LYS A 399 34.47 -37.18 35.76
N ARG A 400 34.21 -36.21 36.65
CA ARG A 400 35.01 -35.94 37.86
C ARG A 400 34.95 -37.13 38.82
N TRP A 401 33.75 -37.70 39.04
CA TRP A 401 33.58 -38.87 39.91
C TRP A 401 34.34 -40.07 39.36
N TRP A 402 34.20 -40.39 38.07
CA TRP A 402 34.90 -41.49 37.39
C TRP A 402 36.43 -41.32 37.44
N GLN A 403 36.95 -40.08 37.22
CA GLN A 403 38.38 -39.79 37.33
C GLN A 403 38.86 -39.94 38.78
N SER A 404 38.04 -39.62 39.78
CA SER A 404 38.39 -39.78 41.18
C SER A 404 38.48 -41.25 41.64
N GLU A 405 37.73 -42.15 40.99
CA GLU A 405 37.84 -43.61 41.25
C GLU A 405 39.07 -44.23 40.59
N GLN A 406 39.48 -43.73 39.43
CA GLN A 406 40.66 -44.30 38.72
C GLN A 406 42.02 -43.85 39.26
N HIS A 407 42.05 -42.79 40.11
CA HIS A 407 43.28 -42.28 40.68
C HIS A 407 43.19 -42.17 42.22
N PRO A 408 43.14 -43.29 42.93
CA PRO A 408 43.10 -43.27 44.41
C PRO A 408 44.32 -42.57 45.04
N ALA A 409 45.51 -42.63 44.41
CA ALA A 409 46.69 -41.90 44.84
C ALA A 409 46.59 -40.38 44.80
N ALA A 410 45.69 -39.83 43.93
CA ALA A 410 45.40 -38.39 43.90
C ALA A 410 44.49 -37.96 45.05
N ARG A 411 43.62 -38.84 45.53
CA ARG A 411 42.77 -38.64 46.73
C ARG A 411 43.56 -38.63 47.98
N GLU A 412 44.53 -39.54 48.09
CA GLU A 412 45.41 -39.67 49.24
C GLU A 412 46.32 -38.43 49.40
N LYS A 413 46.88 -37.94 48.25
CA LYS A 413 47.62 -36.68 48.20
C LYS A 413 46.78 -35.44 48.54
N ALA A 414 45.55 -35.36 48.06
CA ALA A 414 44.67 -34.25 48.40
C ALA A 414 44.20 -34.26 49.84
N ALA A 415 43.95 -35.44 50.43
CA ALA A 415 43.61 -35.60 51.82
C ALA A 415 44.81 -35.29 52.74
N GLU A 416 46.03 -35.67 52.32
CA GLU A 416 47.28 -35.35 53.05
C GLU A 416 47.61 -33.86 53.02
N ALA A 417 47.38 -33.19 51.90
CA ALA A 417 47.51 -31.74 51.76
C ALA A 417 46.48 -30.98 52.63
N GLN A 418 45.23 -31.45 52.70
CA GLN A 418 44.21 -30.88 53.58
C GLN A 418 44.54 -31.08 55.07
N ARG A 419 45.10 -32.23 55.46
CA ARG A 419 45.57 -32.46 56.85
C ARG A 419 46.72 -31.53 57.21
N ARG A 420 47.70 -31.35 56.32
CA ARG A 420 48.82 -30.41 56.54
C ARG A 420 48.34 -28.98 56.71
N ALA A 421 47.39 -28.52 55.85
CA ALA A 421 46.82 -27.18 55.97
C ALA A 421 46.08 -26.99 57.34
N GLN A 422 45.37 -28.01 57.82
CA GLN A 422 44.68 -27.96 59.10
C GLN A 422 45.64 -28.01 60.30
N ASP A 423 46.81 -28.70 60.20
CA ASP A 423 47.82 -28.76 61.22
C ASP A 423 48.63 -27.46 61.30
N ASP A 424 48.90 -26.82 60.15
CA ASP A 424 49.50 -25.49 60.06
C ASP A 424 48.63 -24.40 60.68
N GLU A 425 47.27 -24.48 60.46
CA GLU A 425 46.32 -23.57 61.09
C GLU A 425 46.20 -23.69 62.58
N LYS A 426 46.39 -24.90 63.11
CA LYS A 426 46.41 -25.16 64.56
C LYS A 426 47.74 -24.83 65.24
N GLY A 427 48.86 -24.87 64.51
CA GLY A 427 50.20 -24.54 65.04
C GLY A 427 50.51 -23.04 65.11
N GLY A 428 49.72 -22.21 64.47
CA GLY A 428 49.86 -20.75 64.47
C GLY A 428 49.10 -19.99 65.56
N GLN A 429 48.47 -20.74 66.51
CA GLN A 429 47.70 -20.16 67.62
C GLN A 429 48.33 -20.48 69.03
N SER A 430 49.60 -20.78 69.05
CA SER A 430 50.33 -20.99 70.36
C SER A 430 51.37 -19.88 70.61
#